data_1311372d54d805ab41e86aac3f7e5839
#
_entry.id   1311372d54d805ab41e86aac3f7e5839
#
_cell.length_a   1.000
_cell.length_b   1.000
_cell.length_c   1.000
_cell.angle_alpha   90.00
_cell.angle_beta   90.00
_cell.angle_gamma   90.00
#
_symmetry.space_group_name_H-M   'P 1'
#
loop_
_entity.id
_entity.type
_entity.pdbx_description
1 polymer ?
#
loop_
_entity_poly.entity_id
_entity_poly.type
_entity_poly.pdbx_seq_one_letter_code
_entity_poly.pdbx_strand_id
1 'polypeptide(L)'
;MANSTKDLILSYLSDLSENFDFTQVNHFTASSISDEMHISRSLASQYLNELVKEKSVMKINSRPVYFFHRKKMEELYQTTFQEEDFYDLEEVKEYVATHSKGEGDYSQIIGSDKSLAGVIKQLRESFEYPPSGLPMIVYGERGTGKRTLCTTIFDNAARKGVIDENTKLMKLEFSPGHNEDLLHKVFGQKNKIGMIDSYDHIVFMLCGIQHMSEDFQNRLCQLIEMDKSHYRGQYKNKIIRYMFICDTNPNLFINERLLKNIPVILNVPSLKKKQ
;
A
#
# COMPACT_ATOMS: atom_id res chain seq x y z
N MET A 1 -2.50 -24.42 -37.75
CA MET A 1 -3.70 -23.61 -38.03
C MET A 1 -3.23 -22.19 -38.29
N ALA A 2 -3.64 -21.53 -39.35
CA ALA A 2 -3.22 -20.14 -39.56
C ALA A 2 -3.96 -19.26 -38.52
N ASN A 3 -3.18 -18.47 -37.75
CA ASN A 3 -3.77 -17.51 -36.82
C ASN A 3 -4.65 -16.51 -37.58
N SER A 4 -5.84 -16.24 -37.10
CA SER A 4 -6.71 -15.22 -37.72
C SER A 4 -6.06 -13.83 -37.56
N THR A 5 -6.38 -12.89 -38.46
CA THR A 5 -5.89 -11.50 -38.35
C THR A 5 -6.23 -10.90 -37.00
N LYS A 6 -7.34 -11.28 -36.37
CA LYS A 6 -7.77 -10.86 -35.06
C LYS A 6 -6.82 -11.38 -33.97
N ASP A 7 -6.36 -12.65 -34.05
CA ASP A 7 -5.43 -13.26 -33.13
C ASP A 7 -4.04 -12.59 -33.23
N LEU A 8 -3.64 -12.22 -34.44
CA LEU A 8 -2.39 -11.48 -34.66
C LEU A 8 -2.41 -10.09 -34.01
N ILE A 9 -3.53 -9.36 -34.13
CA ILE A 9 -3.73 -8.07 -33.46
C ILE A 9 -3.66 -8.23 -31.94
N LEU A 10 -4.31 -9.26 -31.39
CA LEU A 10 -4.28 -9.50 -29.94
C LEU A 10 -2.87 -9.84 -29.44
N SER A 11 -2.11 -10.66 -30.19
CA SER A 11 -0.72 -10.98 -29.88
C SER A 11 0.17 -9.73 -29.92
N TYR A 12 0.02 -8.90 -30.95
CA TYR A 12 0.76 -7.65 -31.08
C TYR A 12 0.49 -6.68 -29.92
N LEU A 13 -0.77 -6.52 -29.51
CA LEU A 13 -1.14 -5.73 -28.34
C LEU A 13 -0.59 -6.33 -27.05
N SER A 14 -0.50 -7.66 -26.94
CA SER A 14 0.12 -8.33 -25.81
C SER A 14 1.60 -7.93 -25.68
N ASP A 15 2.34 -8.03 -26.79
CA ASP A 15 3.78 -7.70 -26.82
C ASP A 15 4.04 -6.22 -26.51
N LEU A 16 3.25 -5.31 -27.08
CA LEU A 16 3.29 -3.88 -26.79
C LEU A 16 3.01 -3.58 -25.31
N SER A 17 2.13 -4.33 -24.67
CA SER A 17 1.71 -4.11 -23.30
C SER A 17 2.68 -4.68 -22.26
N GLU A 18 3.65 -5.51 -22.64
CA GLU A 18 4.62 -6.10 -21.70
C GLU A 18 5.51 -5.05 -21.00
N ASN A 19 5.88 -4.00 -21.76
CA ASN A 19 6.74 -2.91 -21.27
C ASN A 19 6.02 -1.57 -21.36
N PHE A 20 4.71 -1.57 -21.10
CA PHE A 20 3.89 -0.38 -21.24
C PHE A 20 4.31 0.72 -20.27
N ASP A 21 4.49 1.93 -20.80
CA ASP A 21 4.66 3.17 -20.06
C ASP A 21 3.67 4.22 -20.61
N PHE A 22 2.99 4.92 -19.73
CA PHE A 22 2.05 5.99 -20.07
C PHE A 22 2.64 7.14 -20.90
N THR A 23 3.96 7.21 -21.05
CA THR A 23 4.63 8.18 -21.91
C THR A 23 4.69 7.76 -23.39
N GLN A 24 4.48 6.48 -23.71
CA GLN A 24 4.61 5.91 -25.05
C GLN A 24 3.31 5.29 -25.60
N VAL A 25 2.22 6.01 -25.49
CA VAL A 25 0.87 5.50 -25.83
C VAL A 25 0.52 5.52 -27.32
N ASN A 26 1.30 6.19 -28.16
CA ASN A 26 0.96 6.43 -29.58
C ASN A 26 0.78 5.15 -30.40
N HIS A 27 1.42 4.05 -30.03
CA HIS A 27 1.37 2.76 -30.72
C HIS A 27 0.05 2.00 -30.46
N PHE A 28 -0.73 2.40 -29.47
CA PHE A 28 -1.95 1.72 -29.05
C PHE A 28 -3.23 2.24 -29.74
N THR A 29 -3.09 2.94 -30.85
CA THR A 29 -4.22 3.45 -31.64
C THR A 29 -4.59 2.53 -32.79
N ALA A 30 -5.86 2.56 -33.22
CA ALA A 30 -6.30 1.78 -34.39
C ALA A 30 -5.51 2.13 -35.66
N SER A 31 -5.03 3.37 -35.82
CA SER A 31 -4.20 3.80 -36.95
C SER A 31 -2.84 3.11 -36.91
N SER A 32 -2.11 3.22 -35.77
CA SER A 32 -0.78 2.60 -35.64
C SER A 32 -0.85 1.07 -35.80
N ILE A 33 -1.89 0.43 -35.26
CA ILE A 33 -2.10 -1.02 -35.38
C ILE A 33 -2.40 -1.40 -36.84
N SER A 34 -3.19 -0.58 -37.56
CA SER A 34 -3.46 -0.84 -39.00
C SER A 34 -2.24 -0.75 -39.87
N ASP A 35 -1.35 0.22 -39.58
CA ASP A 35 -0.09 0.43 -40.30
C ASP A 35 0.85 -0.75 -40.09
N GLU A 36 1.01 -1.20 -38.86
CA GLU A 36 1.89 -2.32 -38.48
C GLU A 36 1.39 -3.67 -39.04
N MET A 37 0.07 -3.90 -38.98
CA MET A 37 -0.54 -5.14 -39.43
C MET A 37 -0.78 -5.14 -40.97
N HIS A 38 -0.47 -4.05 -41.67
CA HIS A 38 -0.69 -3.89 -43.12
C HIS A 38 -2.15 -4.15 -43.53
N ILE A 39 -3.13 -3.70 -42.73
CA ILE A 39 -4.56 -3.82 -42.97
C ILE A 39 -5.22 -2.44 -43.02
N SER A 40 -6.48 -2.38 -43.52
CA SER A 40 -7.21 -1.11 -43.48
C SER A 40 -7.55 -0.68 -42.02
N ARG A 41 -7.53 0.64 -41.77
CA ARG A 41 -7.91 1.19 -40.47
C ARG A 41 -9.33 0.79 -40.02
N SER A 42 -10.27 0.68 -41.00
CA SER A 42 -11.64 0.24 -40.68
C SER A 42 -11.67 -1.21 -40.20
N LEU A 43 -10.87 -2.09 -40.80
CA LEU A 43 -10.76 -3.50 -40.41
C LEU A 43 -10.09 -3.64 -39.05
N ALA A 44 -8.99 -2.88 -38.81
CA ALA A 44 -8.34 -2.84 -37.50
C ALA A 44 -9.31 -2.39 -36.40
N SER A 45 -10.06 -1.30 -36.66
CA SER A 45 -11.06 -0.79 -35.72
C SER A 45 -12.17 -1.80 -35.45
N GLN A 46 -12.60 -2.53 -36.44
CA GLN A 46 -13.62 -3.59 -36.30
C GLN A 46 -13.10 -4.69 -35.35
N TYR A 47 -11.94 -5.26 -35.61
CA TYR A 47 -11.36 -6.33 -34.79
C TYR A 47 -11.07 -5.86 -33.37
N LEU A 48 -10.56 -4.64 -33.19
CA LEU A 48 -10.34 -4.07 -31.88
C LEU A 48 -11.63 -3.94 -31.07
N ASN A 49 -12.72 -3.46 -31.67
CA ASN A 49 -14.00 -3.39 -30.98
C ASN A 49 -14.61 -4.77 -30.71
N GLU A 50 -14.37 -5.78 -31.54
CA GLU A 50 -14.73 -7.17 -31.24
C GLU A 50 -13.97 -7.69 -30.03
N LEU A 51 -12.65 -7.47 -29.97
CA LEU A 51 -11.79 -7.85 -28.80
C LEU A 51 -12.18 -7.14 -27.53
N VAL A 52 -12.67 -5.89 -27.60
CA VAL A 52 -13.23 -5.18 -26.43
C VAL A 52 -14.51 -5.88 -25.95
N LYS A 53 -15.42 -6.25 -26.83
CA LYS A 53 -16.65 -7.01 -26.48
C LYS A 53 -16.32 -8.38 -25.86
N GLU A 54 -15.22 -9.01 -26.29
CA GLU A 54 -14.72 -10.28 -25.75
C GLU A 54 -13.93 -10.09 -24.43
N LYS A 55 -13.82 -8.85 -23.94
CA LYS A 55 -13.07 -8.48 -22.72
C LYS A 55 -11.57 -8.81 -22.78
N SER A 56 -11.01 -9.07 -23.94
CA SER A 56 -9.59 -9.32 -24.17
C SER A 56 -8.79 -8.03 -24.29
N VAL A 57 -9.43 -6.94 -24.71
CA VAL A 57 -8.85 -5.61 -24.90
C VAL A 57 -9.65 -4.58 -24.11
N MET A 58 -8.95 -3.62 -23.51
CA MET A 58 -9.52 -2.44 -22.88
C MET A 58 -9.52 -1.29 -23.87
N LYS A 59 -10.57 -0.47 -23.85
CA LYS A 59 -10.68 0.73 -24.67
C LYS A 59 -10.68 1.99 -23.81
N ILE A 60 -9.92 2.98 -24.24
CA ILE A 60 -9.91 4.31 -23.64
C ILE A 60 -10.48 5.30 -24.65
N ASN A 61 -11.62 5.90 -24.31
CA ASN A 61 -12.43 6.73 -25.18
C ASN A 61 -11.91 8.17 -25.35
N SER A 62 -10.60 8.37 -25.16
CA SER A 62 -9.91 9.64 -25.38
C SER A 62 -9.81 10.01 -26.89
N ARG A 63 -9.15 11.11 -27.19
CA ARG A 63 -8.80 11.50 -28.56
C ARG A 63 -7.28 11.68 -28.67
N PRO A 64 -6.57 10.74 -29.32
CA PRO A 64 -7.07 9.52 -30.01
C PRO A 64 -7.58 8.44 -29.05
N VAL A 65 -8.35 7.47 -29.58
CA VAL A 65 -8.80 6.27 -28.84
C VAL A 65 -7.65 5.30 -28.74
N TYR A 66 -7.41 4.75 -27.53
CA TYR A 66 -6.37 3.75 -27.28
C TYR A 66 -7.00 2.38 -26.96
N PHE A 67 -6.23 1.31 -27.28
CA PHE A 67 -6.61 -0.09 -27.06
C PHE A 67 -5.44 -0.83 -26.40
N PHE A 68 -5.67 -1.40 -25.21
CA PHE A 68 -4.65 -2.12 -24.45
C PHE A 68 -5.04 -3.57 -24.24
N HIS A 69 -4.06 -4.48 -24.23
CA HIS A 69 -4.31 -5.87 -23.91
C HIS A 69 -4.66 -5.99 -22.41
N ARG A 70 -5.93 -6.32 -22.08
CA ARG A 70 -6.46 -6.29 -20.71
C ARG A 70 -5.61 -7.10 -19.73
N LYS A 71 -5.41 -8.38 -20.03
CA LYS A 71 -4.69 -9.30 -19.14
C LYS A 71 -3.25 -8.85 -18.87
N LYS A 72 -2.54 -8.32 -19.88
CA LYS A 72 -1.19 -7.79 -19.70
C LYS A 72 -1.16 -6.54 -18.83
N MET A 73 -2.13 -5.64 -18.98
CA MET A 73 -2.29 -4.50 -18.10
C MET A 73 -2.62 -4.94 -16.66
N GLU A 74 -3.47 -5.96 -16.50
CA GLU A 74 -3.80 -6.53 -15.19
C GLU A 74 -2.58 -7.19 -14.52
N GLU A 75 -1.74 -7.90 -15.29
CA GLU A 75 -0.50 -8.49 -14.83
C GLU A 75 0.53 -7.41 -14.46
N LEU A 76 0.74 -6.42 -15.33
CA LEU A 76 1.72 -5.33 -15.14
C LEU A 76 1.42 -4.51 -13.88
N TYR A 77 0.16 -4.16 -13.68
CA TYR A 77 -0.27 -3.32 -12.54
C TYR A 77 -0.84 -4.13 -11.37
N GLN A 78 -0.82 -5.46 -11.45
CA GLN A 78 -1.35 -6.36 -10.41
C GLN A 78 -2.74 -5.95 -9.94
N THR A 79 -3.60 -5.56 -10.87
CA THR A 79 -4.97 -5.13 -10.62
C THR A 79 -5.94 -5.95 -11.46
N THR A 80 -7.23 -5.80 -11.23
CA THR A 80 -8.29 -6.34 -12.10
C THR A 80 -9.17 -5.18 -12.52
N PHE A 81 -9.26 -4.93 -13.81
CA PHE A 81 -10.13 -3.88 -14.32
C PHE A 81 -11.57 -4.37 -14.32
N GLN A 82 -12.41 -3.76 -13.49
CA GLN A 82 -13.84 -4.08 -13.45
C GLN A 82 -14.61 -3.39 -14.57
N GLU A 83 -14.16 -2.22 -14.98
CA GLU A 83 -14.74 -1.44 -16.05
C GLU A 83 -14.24 -1.89 -17.42
N GLU A 84 -15.09 -1.76 -18.45
CA GLU A 84 -14.76 -2.13 -19.83
C GLU A 84 -14.15 -0.96 -20.59
N ASP A 85 -14.54 0.27 -20.26
CA ASP A 85 -14.17 1.52 -20.91
C ASP A 85 -13.73 2.58 -19.90
N PHE A 86 -12.73 3.37 -20.27
CA PHE A 86 -12.26 4.55 -19.54
C PHE A 86 -12.38 5.78 -20.43
N TYR A 87 -12.60 6.95 -19.84
CA TYR A 87 -12.73 8.20 -20.59
C TYR A 87 -11.38 8.71 -21.10
N ASP A 88 -10.32 8.62 -20.29
CA ASP A 88 -8.97 9.06 -20.65
C ASP A 88 -7.88 8.24 -19.93
N LEU A 89 -6.62 8.58 -20.22
CA LEU A 89 -5.47 7.92 -19.63
C LEU A 89 -5.25 8.28 -18.15
N GLU A 90 -5.70 9.46 -17.73
CA GLU A 90 -5.57 9.87 -16.32
C GLU A 90 -6.51 9.05 -15.44
N GLU A 91 -7.71 8.77 -15.91
CA GLU A 91 -8.65 7.87 -15.22
C GLU A 91 -8.06 6.46 -15.07
N VAL A 92 -7.37 5.94 -16.10
CA VAL A 92 -6.67 4.64 -16.00
C VAL A 92 -5.53 4.71 -14.97
N LYS A 93 -4.77 5.80 -14.95
CA LYS A 93 -3.70 6.01 -13.96
C LYS A 93 -4.25 6.06 -12.53
N GLU A 94 -5.32 6.81 -12.32
CA GLU A 94 -6.00 6.88 -11.02
C GLU A 94 -6.57 5.52 -10.61
N TYR A 95 -7.20 4.80 -11.55
CA TYR A 95 -7.71 3.45 -11.30
C TYR A 95 -6.57 2.51 -10.89
N VAL A 96 -5.48 2.49 -11.65
CA VAL A 96 -4.30 1.69 -11.33
C VAL A 96 -3.71 2.10 -9.99
N ALA A 97 -3.56 3.39 -9.70
CA ALA A 97 -3.03 3.89 -8.44
C ALA A 97 -3.88 3.46 -7.22
N THR A 98 -5.20 3.37 -7.40
CA THR A 98 -6.15 3.02 -6.32
C THR A 98 -6.40 1.52 -6.19
N HIS A 99 -6.37 0.75 -7.30
CA HIS A 99 -6.78 -0.65 -7.33
C HIS A 99 -5.63 -1.64 -7.56
N SER A 100 -4.40 -1.16 -7.90
CA SER A 100 -3.30 -2.09 -8.06
C SER A 100 -2.95 -2.75 -6.75
N LYS A 101 -2.98 -4.09 -6.74
CA LYS A 101 -2.45 -4.92 -5.64
C LYS A 101 -0.92 -4.91 -5.63
N GLY A 102 -0.32 -4.17 -6.57
CA GLY A 102 1.11 -4.04 -6.75
C GLY A 102 1.80 -3.48 -5.51
N GLU A 103 3.05 -3.79 -5.37
CA GLU A 103 3.94 -3.19 -4.38
C GLU A 103 3.79 -1.66 -4.48
N GLY A 104 3.44 -1.00 -3.37
CA GLY A 104 3.35 0.46 -3.33
C GLY A 104 4.65 1.08 -3.79
N ASP A 105 4.63 2.34 -4.19
CA ASP A 105 5.86 3.04 -4.59
C ASP A 105 6.84 3.15 -3.42
N TYR A 106 7.86 2.32 -3.45
CA TYR A 106 9.00 2.30 -2.51
C TYR A 106 10.29 2.74 -3.17
N SER A 107 10.23 3.28 -4.38
CA SER A 107 11.40 3.69 -5.18
C SER A 107 12.29 4.72 -4.47
N GLN A 108 11.70 5.55 -3.61
CA GLN A 108 12.43 6.52 -2.80
C GLN A 108 13.19 5.89 -1.62
N ILE A 109 12.96 4.60 -1.32
CA ILE A 109 13.62 3.90 -0.22
C ILE A 109 14.83 3.15 -0.77
N ILE A 110 16.03 3.59 -0.40
CA ILE A 110 17.28 2.95 -0.83
C ILE A 110 17.28 1.47 -0.39
N GLY A 111 17.44 0.56 -1.35
CA GLY A 111 17.46 -0.89 -1.13
C GLY A 111 16.08 -1.53 -1.06
N SER A 112 15.04 -0.84 -1.50
CA SER A 112 13.66 -1.36 -1.54
C SER A 112 13.51 -2.63 -2.38
N ASP A 113 14.26 -2.73 -3.46
CA ASP A 113 14.31 -3.86 -4.41
C ASP A 113 15.34 -4.94 -4.04
N LYS A 114 16.15 -4.71 -2.99
CA LYS A 114 17.25 -5.58 -2.56
C LYS A 114 17.12 -5.97 -1.10
N SER A 115 17.95 -5.37 -0.26
CA SER A 115 18.07 -5.74 1.16
C SER A 115 16.83 -5.43 2.01
N LEU A 116 15.98 -4.50 1.58
CA LEU A 116 14.73 -4.15 2.26
C LEU A 116 13.49 -4.80 1.66
N ALA A 117 13.56 -5.45 0.51
CA ALA A 117 12.40 -6.05 -0.15
C ALA A 117 11.59 -6.96 0.77
N GLY A 118 12.26 -7.86 1.49
CA GLY A 118 11.62 -8.75 2.46
C GLY A 118 10.99 -8.03 3.64
N VAL A 119 11.66 -6.99 4.16
CA VAL A 119 11.14 -6.17 5.27
C VAL A 119 9.92 -5.38 4.82
N ILE A 120 9.97 -4.76 3.64
CA ILE A 120 8.85 -4.00 3.05
C ILE A 120 7.65 -4.92 2.85
N LYS A 121 7.86 -6.10 2.27
CA LYS A 121 6.79 -7.09 2.06
C LYS A 121 6.11 -7.46 3.38
N GLN A 122 6.87 -7.84 4.40
CA GLN A 122 6.32 -8.23 5.69
C GLN A 122 5.60 -7.06 6.40
N LEU A 123 6.16 -5.84 6.34
CA LEU A 123 5.50 -4.65 6.90
C LEU A 123 4.17 -4.37 6.22
N ARG A 124 4.13 -4.42 4.88
CA ARG A 124 2.92 -4.21 4.11
C ARG A 124 1.86 -5.26 4.46
N GLU A 125 2.19 -6.54 4.35
CA GLU A 125 1.26 -7.63 4.65
C GLU A 125 0.72 -7.55 6.08
N SER A 126 1.56 -7.16 7.04
CA SER A 126 1.14 -6.97 8.43
C SER A 126 0.25 -5.75 8.62
N PHE A 127 0.56 -4.65 7.95
CA PHE A 127 -0.23 -3.42 8.02
C PHE A 127 -1.60 -3.57 7.38
N GLU A 128 -1.67 -4.28 6.25
CA GLU A 128 -2.88 -4.53 5.46
C GLU A 128 -3.71 -5.70 6.00
N TYR A 129 -3.23 -6.44 7.01
CA TYR A 129 -3.93 -7.60 7.57
C TYR A 129 -5.31 -7.21 8.15
N PRO A 130 -6.42 -7.87 7.71
CA PRO A 130 -7.75 -7.50 8.16
C PRO A 130 -8.02 -7.90 9.63
N PRO A 131 -8.87 -7.16 10.37
CA PRO A 131 -9.47 -5.88 10.00
C PRO A 131 -8.62 -4.66 10.36
N SER A 132 -7.71 -4.76 11.32
CA SER A 132 -7.00 -3.64 11.96
C SER A 132 -5.47 -3.69 11.80
N GLY A 133 -4.96 -4.53 10.89
CA GLY A 133 -3.53 -4.79 10.81
C GLY A 133 -3.01 -5.60 11.99
N LEU A 134 -1.76 -6.07 11.90
CA LEU A 134 -1.06 -6.66 13.03
C LEU A 134 -0.17 -5.59 13.69
N PRO A 135 -0.14 -5.51 15.02
CA PRO A 135 0.84 -4.68 15.72
C PRO A 135 2.26 -5.10 15.33
N MET A 136 3.12 -4.11 15.02
CA MET A 136 4.47 -4.39 14.50
C MET A 136 5.54 -3.51 15.14
N ILE A 137 6.73 -4.07 15.34
CA ILE A 137 7.92 -3.34 15.76
C ILE A 137 8.93 -3.31 14.61
N VAL A 138 9.42 -2.12 14.31
CA VAL A 138 10.50 -1.88 13.36
C VAL A 138 11.70 -1.35 14.12
N TYR A 139 12.79 -2.14 14.18
CA TYR A 139 13.98 -1.74 14.90
C TYR A 139 15.24 -1.78 14.04
N GLY A 140 16.31 -1.14 14.49
CA GLY A 140 17.59 -1.08 13.78
C GLY A 140 18.32 0.22 14.09
N GLU A 141 19.55 0.36 13.64
CA GLU A 141 20.41 1.51 13.93
C GLU A 141 19.73 2.85 13.62
N ARG A 142 20.13 3.89 14.36
CA ARG A 142 19.64 5.26 14.11
C ARG A 142 20.02 5.70 12.70
N GLY A 143 19.10 6.40 12.01
CA GLY A 143 19.32 6.88 10.64
C GLY A 143 19.04 5.87 9.54
N THR A 144 18.60 4.65 9.83
CA THR A 144 18.32 3.62 8.80
C THR A 144 17.02 3.82 8.00
N GLY A 145 16.29 4.92 8.23
CA GLY A 145 15.07 5.23 7.46
C GLY A 145 13.79 4.54 7.96
N LYS A 146 13.77 4.00 9.18
CA LYS A 146 12.59 3.30 9.76
C LYS A 146 11.31 4.14 9.72
N ARG A 147 11.40 5.43 10.09
CA ARG A 147 10.23 6.34 10.08
C ARG A 147 9.72 6.58 8.66
N THR A 148 10.62 6.83 7.73
CA THR A 148 10.30 6.99 6.30
C THR A 148 9.61 5.73 5.79
N LEU A 149 10.16 4.56 6.08
CA LEU A 149 9.59 3.28 5.69
C LEU A 149 8.16 3.11 6.21
N CYS A 150 7.92 3.33 7.51
CA CYS A 150 6.59 3.22 8.11
C CYS A 150 5.61 4.28 7.55
N THR A 151 6.08 5.51 7.28
CA THR A 151 5.26 6.54 6.65
C THR A 151 4.87 6.14 5.23
N THR A 152 5.82 5.63 4.43
CA THR A 152 5.56 5.15 3.07
C THR A 152 4.56 3.97 3.05
N ILE A 153 4.64 3.05 4.02
CA ILE A 153 3.63 1.97 4.18
C ILE A 153 2.24 2.56 4.39
N PHE A 154 2.11 3.53 5.31
CA PHE A 154 0.84 4.22 5.57
C PHE A 154 0.31 4.93 4.31
N ASP A 155 1.16 5.74 3.66
CA ASP A 155 0.79 6.52 2.48
C ASP A 155 0.35 5.63 1.30
N ASN A 156 1.04 4.49 1.10
CA ASN A 156 0.67 3.52 0.09
C ASN A 156 -0.66 2.82 0.41
N ALA A 157 -0.90 2.45 1.68
CA ALA A 157 -2.16 1.85 2.09
C ALA A 157 -3.35 2.82 1.97
N ALA A 158 -3.14 4.10 2.25
CA ALA A 158 -4.14 5.14 2.05
C ALA A 158 -4.48 5.32 0.57
N ARG A 159 -3.46 5.44 -0.30
CA ARG A 159 -3.66 5.55 -1.75
C ARG A 159 -4.37 4.35 -2.37
N LYS A 160 -4.16 3.16 -1.83
CA LYS A 160 -4.81 1.91 -2.28
C LYS A 160 -6.21 1.69 -1.70
N GLY A 161 -6.71 2.58 -0.86
CA GLY A 161 -7.99 2.41 -0.18
C GLY A 161 -8.01 1.23 0.82
N VAL A 162 -6.84 0.73 1.24
CA VAL A 162 -6.73 -0.34 2.27
C VAL A 162 -7.14 0.16 3.64
N ILE A 163 -6.92 1.45 3.88
CA ILE A 163 -7.37 2.15 5.07
C ILE A 163 -8.35 3.25 4.69
N ASP A 164 -9.27 3.57 5.59
CA ASP A 164 -10.25 4.64 5.39
C ASP A 164 -9.55 5.99 5.15
N GLU A 165 -10.08 6.82 4.27
CA GLU A 165 -9.53 8.14 3.92
C GLU A 165 -9.44 9.09 5.12
N ASN A 166 -10.32 8.91 6.12
CA ASN A 166 -10.32 9.68 7.35
C ASN A 166 -9.35 9.14 8.41
N THR A 167 -8.61 8.07 8.12
CA THR A 167 -7.63 7.49 9.03
C THR A 167 -6.55 8.49 9.41
N LYS A 168 -6.37 8.73 10.70
CA LYS A 168 -5.37 9.68 11.21
C LYS A 168 -4.06 8.98 11.56
N LEU A 169 -2.96 9.43 10.96
CA LEU A 169 -1.61 9.02 11.36
C LEU A 169 -1.14 9.85 12.54
N MET A 170 -1.06 9.24 13.72
CA MET A 170 -0.59 9.87 14.97
C MET A 170 0.86 9.50 15.23
N LYS A 171 1.76 10.45 14.98
CA LYS A 171 3.20 10.29 15.25
C LYS A 171 3.50 10.74 16.69
N LEU A 172 3.90 9.81 17.53
CA LEU A 172 4.26 10.04 18.93
C LEU A 172 5.75 9.75 19.13
N GLU A 173 6.46 10.70 19.74
CA GLU A 173 7.89 10.61 20.01
C GLU A 173 8.12 10.43 21.51
N PHE A 174 8.64 9.28 21.91
CA PHE A 174 9.03 9.03 23.30
C PHE A 174 10.43 9.53 23.54
N SER A 175 10.59 10.26 24.64
CA SER A 175 11.87 10.73 25.14
C SER A 175 11.87 10.69 26.67
N PRO A 176 13.05 10.64 27.31
CA PRO A 176 13.14 10.67 28.77
C PRO A 176 12.38 11.87 29.36
N GLY A 177 11.54 11.64 30.34
CA GLY A 177 10.80 12.69 31.06
C GLY A 177 9.49 13.18 30.44
N HIS A 178 9.11 12.73 29.24
CA HIS A 178 7.90 13.21 28.55
C HIS A 178 6.78 12.16 28.41
N ASN A 179 6.86 11.06 29.12
CA ASN A 179 5.90 9.96 29.00
C ASN A 179 4.52 10.28 29.57
N GLU A 180 4.45 11.05 30.65
CA GLU A 180 3.19 11.40 31.32
C GLU A 180 2.30 12.29 30.42
N ASP A 181 2.92 13.30 29.79
CA ASP A 181 2.21 14.17 28.84
C ASP A 181 1.66 13.38 27.65
N LEU A 182 2.45 12.43 27.12
CA LEU A 182 2.00 11.56 26.02
C LEU A 182 0.88 10.62 26.46
N LEU A 183 0.97 10.09 27.69
CA LEU A 183 -0.07 9.23 28.25
C LEU A 183 -1.41 9.98 28.33
N HIS A 184 -1.42 11.19 28.86
CA HIS A 184 -2.60 12.04 28.94
C HIS A 184 -3.12 12.44 27.55
N LYS A 185 -2.23 12.69 26.60
CA LYS A 185 -2.59 13.03 25.22
C LYS A 185 -3.27 11.87 24.51
N VAL A 186 -2.80 10.65 24.71
CA VAL A 186 -3.35 9.46 24.05
C VAL A 186 -4.63 8.98 24.71
N PHE A 187 -4.61 8.81 26.03
CA PHE A 187 -5.69 8.19 26.77
C PHE A 187 -6.64 9.18 27.47
N GLY A 188 -6.31 10.48 27.43
CA GLY A 188 -7.11 11.51 28.09
C GLY A 188 -6.83 11.64 29.60
N GLN A 189 -7.49 12.61 30.19
CA GLN A 189 -7.57 12.88 31.65
C GLN A 189 -9.01 13.19 32.02
N LYS A 190 -9.28 13.29 33.35
CA LYS A 190 -10.63 13.50 33.93
C LYS A 190 -11.51 14.54 33.19
N ASN A 191 -10.92 15.55 32.52
CA ASN A 191 -11.64 16.61 31.82
C ASN A 191 -11.15 16.85 30.38
N LYS A 192 -10.33 15.96 29.82
CA LYS A 192 -9.81 16.07 28.45
C LYS A 192 -9.94 14.73 27.74
N ILE A 193 -10.60 14.74 26.60
CA ILE A 193 -10.75 13.59 25.72
C ILE A 193 -9.37 13.24 25.12
N GLY A 194 -9.00 11.98 25.15
CA GLY A 194 -7.76 11.48 24.55
C GLY A 194 -7.85 11.34 23.03
N MET A 195 -6.69 11.21 22.39
CA MET A 195 -6.64 10.96 20.93
C MET A 195 -7.43 9.72 20.54
N ILE A 196 -7.37 8.68 21.38
CA ILE A 196 -8.06 7.41 21.13
C ILE A 196 -9.57 7.56 21.07
N ASP A 197 -10.12 8.51 21.82
CA ASP A 197 -11.57 8.77 21.84
C ASP A 197 -12.01 9.75 20.75
N SER A 198 -11.07 10.54 20.20
CA SER A 198 -11.35 11.60 19.25
C SER A 198 -11.52 11.12 17.79
N TYR A 199 -11.06 9.91 17.45
CA TYR A 199 -11.07 9.40 16.08
C TYR A 199 -11.49 7.95 16.04
N ASP A 200 -12.17 7.53 14.97
CA ASP A 200 -12.60 6.15 14.77
C ASP A 200 -11.53 5.30 14.09
N HIS A 201 -10.73 5.89 13.21
CA HIS A 201 -9.67 5.24 12.48
C HIS A 201 -8.32 5.90 12.78
N ILE A 202 -7.42 5.14 13.42
CA ILE A 202 -6.12 5.67 13.90
C ILE A 202 -5.00 4.70 13.50
N VAL A 203 -3.88 5.28 13.06
CA VAL A 203 -2.58 4.60 13.01
C VAL A 203 -1.65 5.28 13.99
N PHE A 204 -1.25 4.57 15.02
CA PHE A 204 -0.20 5.03 15.93
C PHE A 204 1.18 4.66 15.38
N MET A 205 2.00 5.67 15.12
CA MET A 205 3.42 5.53 14.85
C MET A 205 4.19 5.98 16.10
N LEU A 206 4.60 5.01 16.91
CA LEU A 206 5.22 5.19 18.23
C LEU A 206 6.74 5.11 18.09
N CYS A 207 7.41 6.27 18.12
CA CYS A 207 8.85 6.39 17.88
C CYS A 207 9.64 6.51 19.18
N GLY A 208 10.83 5.90 19.23
CA GLY A 208 11.68 6.00 20.42
C GLY A 208 11.14 5.19 21.61
N ILE A 209 10.48 4.05 21.33
CA ILE A 209 9.80 3.25 22.37
C ILE A 209 10.73 2.67 23.44
N GLN A 210 12.04 2.71 23.23
CA GLN A 210 13.02 2.40 24.28
C GLN A 210 12.95 3.37 25.48
N HIS A 211 12.26 4.49 25.33
CA HIS A 211 12.01 5.48 26.39
C HIS A 211 10.56 5.44 26.92
N MET A 212 9.76 4.48 26.46
CA MET A 212 8.37 4.31 26.90
C MET A 212 8.30 3.81 28.34
N SER A 213 7.52 4.50 29.17
CA SER A 213 7.31 4.10 30.57
C SER A 213 6.54 2.78 30.67
N GLU A 214 6.70 2.09 31.77
CA GLU A 214 5.99 0.84 32.04
C GLU A 214 4.46 1.04 32.09
N ASP A 215 3.99 2.14 32.65
CA ASP A 215 2.55 2.47 32.70
C ASP A 215 2.00 2.64 31.28
N PHE A 216 2.74 3.33 30.39
CA PHE A 216 2.32 3.47 28.99
C PHE A 216 2.29 2.12 28.28
N GLN A 217 3.30 1.26 28.49
CA GLN A 217 3.32 -0.10 27.93
C GLN A 217 2.12 -0.93 28.40
N ASN A 218 1.77 -0.86 29.69
CA ASN A 218 0.64 -1.57 30.25
C ASN A 218 -0.69 -1.10 29.68
N ARG A 219 -0.90 0.19 29.50
CA ARG A 219 -2.12 0.73 28.90
C ARG A 219 -2.25 0.38 27.42
N LEU A 220 -1.15 0.43 26.67
CA LEU A 220 -1.15 -0.03 25.27
C LEU A 220 -1.46 -1.53 25.17
N CYS A 221 -0.88 -2.32 26.08
CA CYS A 221 -1.14 -3.75 26.12
C CYS A 221 -2.63 -4.04 26.34
N GLN A 222 -3.25 -3.39 27.30
CA GLN A 222 -4.69 -3.51 27.56
C GLN A 222 -5.52 -3.16 26.30
N LEU A 223 -5.15 -2.06 25.62
CA LEU A 223 -5.86 -1.63 24.41
C LEU A 223 -5.75 -2.65 23.28
N ILE A 224 -4.55 -3.19 23.01
CA ILE A 224 -4.32 -4.21 21.99
C ILE A 224 -5.05 -5.52 22.34
N GLU A 225 -5.07 -5.90 23.62
CA GLU A 225 -5.80 -7.09 24.08
C GLU A 225 -7.34 -6.93 23.93
N MET A 226 -7.86 -5.75 24.20
CA MET A 226 -9.29 -5.43 23.98
C MET A 226 -9.65 -5.52 22.49
N ASP A 227 -8.77 -5.07 21.60
CA ASP A 227 -8.98 -5.16 20.16
C ASP A 227 -9.02 -6.62 19.67
N LYS A 228 -8.14 -7.48 20.20
CA LYS A 228 -8.08 -8.91 19.88
C LYS A 228 -9.28 -9.71 20.40
N SER A 229 -9.80 -9.37 21.56
CA SER A 229 -10.87 -10.14 22.22
C SER A 229 -12.27 -9.92 21.64
N HIS A 230 -12.42 -9.07 20.60
CA HIS A 230 -13.71 -8.63 20.08
C HIS A 230 -14.64 -7.97 21.13
N TYR A 231 -14.16 -7.85 22.36
CA TYR A 231 -14.85 -7.16 23.45
C TYR A 231 -14.37 -5.72 23.53
N ARG A 232 -14.75 -4.95 22.53
CA ARG A 232 -14.25 -3.58 22.35
C ARG A 232 -14.91 -2.54 23.25
N GLY A 233 -15.97 -2.90 24.00
CA GLY A 233 -16.68 -1.96 24.84
C GLY A 233 -17.00 -0.64 24.12
N GLN A 234 -16.51 0.47 24.66
CA GLN A 234 -16.63 1.81 24.06
C GLN A 234 -15.88 1.99 22.74
N TYR A 235 -14.94 1.09 22.38
CA TYR A 235 -14.12 1.14 21.14
C TYR A 235 -14.64 0.23 20.03
N LYS A 236 -15.88 -0.25 20.11
CA LYS A 236 -16.47 -1.25 19.20
C LYS A 236 -16.34 -0.92 17.71
N ASN A 237 -16.36 0.36 17.35
CA ASN A 237 -16.31 0.83 15.97
C ASN A 237 -14.94 1.40 15.57
N LYS A 238 -13.93 1.34 16.47
CA LYS A 238 -12.62 1.92 16.20
C LYS A 238 -11.70 0.90 15.55
N ILE A 239 -10.94 1.36 14.57
CA ILE A 239 -9.86 0.60 13.93
C ILE A 239 -8.54 1.28 14.29
N ILE A 240 -7.72 0.58 15.07
CA ILE A 240 -6.46 1.11 15.56
C ILE A 240 -5.32 0.21 15.06
N ARG A 241 -4.36 0.80 14.33
CA ARG A 241 -3.13 0.14 13.88
C ARG A 241 -1.94 0.65 14.67
N TYR A 242 -0.96 -0.23 14.92
CA TYR A 242 0.18 0.08 15.75
C TYR A 242 1.49 -0.21 15.01
N MET A 243 2.32 0.83 14.86
CA MET A 243 3.68 0.75 14.36
C MET A 243 4.64 1.25 15.45
N PHE A 244 5.43 0.37 16.02
CA PHE A 244 6.43 0.70 17.01
C PHE A 244 7.80 0.86 16.36
N ILE A 245 8.54 1.91 16.69
CA ILE A 245 9.86 2.18 16.12
C ILE A 245 10.88 2.39 17.22
N CYS A 246 12.00 1.65 17.19
CA CYS A 246 13.10 1.80 18.11
C CYS A 246 14.47 1.63 17.45
N ASP A 247 15.51 2.02 18.17
CA ASP A 247 16.88 1.99 17.66
C ASP A 247 17.65 0.74 18.11
N THR A 248 17.12 -0.01 19.09
CA THR A 248 17.73 -1.21 19.67
C THR A 248 16.74 -2.37 19.70
N ASN A 249 17.22 -3.57 20.00
CA ASN A 249 16.39 -4.77 20.10
C ASN A 249 15.28 -4.59 21.15
N PRO A 250 14.00 -4.73 20.80
CA PRO A 250 12.88 -4.49 21.71
C PRO A 250 12.83 -5.45 22.92
N ASN A 251 13.40 -6.63 22.81
CA ASN A 251 13.48 -7.58 23.93
C ASN A 251 14.22 -7.05 25.15
N LEU A 252 14.98 -5.97 25.00
CA LEU A 252 15.79 -5.40 26.09
C LEU A 252 15.01 -4.44 26.99
N PHE A 253 13.85 -3.94 26.57
CA PHE A 253 13.15 -2.84 27.27
C PHE A 253 11.62 -2.90 27.21
N ILE A 254 11.03 -3.71 26.34
CA ILE A 254 9.58 -3.93 26.30
C ILE A 254 9.22 -5.05 27.27
N ASN A 255 8.17 -4.86 28.08
CA ASN A 255 7.69 -5.90 28.96
C ASN A 255 7.14 -7.10 28.17
N GLU A 256 7.27 -8.29 28.74
CA GLU A 256 6.88 -9.54 28.06
C GLU A 256 5.41 -9.55 27.63
N ARG A 257 4.52 -8.95 28.43
CA ARG A 257 3.09 -8.94 28.14
C ARG A 257 2.78 -8.15 26.87
N LEU A 258 3.36 -6.96 26.71
CA LEU A 258 3.22 -6.16 25.51
C LEU A 258 3.87 -6.85 24.31
N LEU A 259 5.08 -7.39 24.51
CA LEU A 259 5.84 -8.05 23.44
C LEU A 259 5.09 -9.27 22.87
N LYS A 260 4.44 -10.09 23.71
CA LYS A 260 3.58 -11.22 23.28
C LYS A 260 2.38 -10.78 22.42
N ASN A 261 1.97 -9.53 22.55
CA ASN A 261 0.86 -8.96 21.77
C ASN A 261 1.29 -8.36 20.44
N ILE A 262 2.61 -8.30 20.15
CA ILE A 262 3.17 -7.75 18.92
C ILE A 262 3.81 -8.88 18.11
N PRO A 263 3.07 -9.51 17.17
CA PRO A 263 3.54 -10.71 16.46
C PRO A 263 4.62 -10.42 15.42
N VAL A 264 4.79 -9.17 15.01
CA VAL A 264 5.69 -8.79 13.92
C VAL A 264 6.81 -7.92 14.45
N ILE A 265 8.05 -8.44 14.41
CA ILE A 265 9.26 -7.75 14.88
C ILE A 265 10.30 -7.81 13.76
N LEU A 266 10.60 -6.66 13.15
CA LEU A 266 11.43 -6.57 11.95
C LEU A 266 12.67 -5.73 12.18
N ASN A 267 13.82 -6.26 11.80
CA ASN A 267 15.09 -5.55 11.81
C ASN A 267 15.31 -4.84 10.47
N VAL A 268 15.55 -3.54 10.52
CA VAL A 268 15.99 -2.77 9.36
C VAL A 268 17.52 -2.75 9.35
N PRO A 269 18.18 -3.38 8.36
CA PRO A 269 19.63 -3.47 8.30
C PRO A 269 20.28 -2.09 8.20
N SER A 270 21.51 -1.98 8.70
CA SER A 270 22.29 -0.74 8.58
C SER A 270 22.61 -0.39 7.11
N LEU A 271 22.85 0.90 6.84
CA LEU A 271 23.15 1.41 5.49
C LEU A 271 24.33 0.69 4.82
N LYS A 272 25.33 0.25 5.59
CA LYS A 272 26.47 -0.53 5.09
C LYS A 272 26.11 -1.91 4.52
N LYS A 273 24.94 -2.43 4.91
CA LYS A 273 24.42 -3.74 4.46
C LYS A 273 23.29 -3.60 3.41
N LYS A 274 22.98 -2.37 2.99
CA LYS A 274 21.92 -2.09 2.02
C LYS A 274 22.39 -2.02 0.57
N GLN A 275 23.67 -2.27 0.32
CA GLN A 275 24.25 -2.32 -1.03
C GLN A 275 24.10 -3.68 -1.68
#